data_da119a2e68b3bcd7f99b0f45cbb1c2e5
#
_entry.id   da119a2e68b3bcd7f99b0f45cbb1c2e5
#
_cell.length_a   1.000
_cell.length_b   1.000
_cell.length_c   1.000
_cell.angle_alpha   90.00
_cell.angle_beta   90.00
_cell.angle_gamma   90.00
#
_symmetry.space_group_name_H-M   'P 1'
#
loop_
_entity.id
_entity.type
_entity.pdbx_description
1 polymer ?
#
loop_
_entity_poly.entity_id
_entity_poly.type
_entity_poly.pdbx_seq_one_letter_code
_entity_poly.pdbx_strand_id
1 'polypeptide(L)'
;MRALSWAGAIAKSQCKPDTTWKDPIQGRSLLKGEFGCAVSHLRTWEKIAASGLNGVILEEDVIFDNINPDEVDRFLKTNDSVWLGYRWNSLGYWYNCHAYAITPKTAGHLIDGYRDAIIPCDEWVPAKLKEKNNYFYPEDVVKQIPRATRPSTIEGTEMLEILEGKKTDFRIITIATEPEKMWALKQSAEKFGVEIVNLGKNHPWRDDMQGMGGFPKIQLVNEYLATVPANAVVMFMDGYDTFLADEPEVILSRFLDMKVDILFGAEANLWPLGSEDPQIKDWPETGTKYKYLNSGLYIGHALALHSFVSQSVSEGDSLGDDQLFCQRRYLSSLKNDLDFSVKLDFEGYIFQN
;
A
#
# COMPACT_ATOMS: atom_id res chain seq x y z
N MET A 1 6.11 -0.96 16.87
CA MET A 1 7.04 -1.85 16.12
C MET A 1 7.56 -1.06 14.93
N ARG A 2 8.88 -0.94 14.72
CA ARG A 2 9.41 -0.27 13.53
C ARG A 2 8.99 -1.07 12.30
N ALA A 3 8.27 -0.44 11.39
CA ALA A 3 8.04 -1.01 10.08
C ALA A 3 9.40 -1.21 9.40
N LEU A 4 9.72 -2.43 9.03
CA LEU A 4 10.96 -2.75 8.32
C LEU A 4 10.73 -2.42 6.84
N SER A 5 11.73 -1.80 6.22
CA SER A 5 11.76 -1.75 4.77
C SER A 5 11.60 -3.16 4.20
N TRP A 6 11.02 -3.31 3.01
CA TRP A 6 10.83 -4.63 2.40
C TRP A 6 12.15 -5.37 2.22
N ALA A 7 13.23 -4.68 1.86
CA ALA A 7 14.58 -5.26 1.85
C ALA A 7 14.98 -5.78 3.24
N GLY A 8 14.68 -5.03 4.30
CA GLY A 8 14.89 -5.46 5.69
C GLY A 8 13.98 -6.62 6.11
N ALA A 9 12.73 -6.68 5.61
CA ALA A 9 11.81 -7.78 5.86
C ALA A 9 12.28 -9.06 5.15
N ILE A 10 12.72 -8.97 3.90
CA ILE A 10 13.32 -10.08 3.14
C ILE A 10 14.58 -10.58 3.86
N ALA A 11 15.50 -9.69 4.23
CA ALA A 11 16.72 -10.05 4.94
C ALA A 11 16.42 -10.73 6.28
N LYS A 12 15.45 -10.23 7.06
CA LYS A 12 15.01 -10.84 8.31
C LYS A 12 14.30 -12.18 8.14
N SER A 13 13.60 -12.38 7.04
CA SER A 13 12.91 -13.65 6.77
C SER A 13 13.88 -14.79 6.53
N GLN A 14 15.11 -14.48 6.09
CA GLN A 14 16.09 -15.42 5.58
C GLN A 14 15.56 -16.26 4.40
N CYS A 15 14.61 -15.72 3.65
CA CYS A 15 13.97 -16.33 2.51
C CYS A 15 14.39 -15.61 1.23
N LYS A 16 14.48 -16.35 0.12
CA LYS A 16 14.84 -15.80 -1.19
C LYS A 16 13.65 -15.94 -2.13
N PRO A 17 13.12 -14.85 -2.69
CA PRO A 17 12.11 -14.95 -3.73
C PRO A 17 12.69 -15.59 -4.99
N ASP A 18 11.92 -16.43 -5.64
CA ASP A 18 12.29 -16.95 -6.96
C ASP A 18 12.01 -15.87 -8.02
N THR A 19 13.06 -15.22 -8.49
CA THR A 19 12.99 -14.16 -9.49
C THR A 19 12.71 -14.67 -10.91
N THR A 20 12.84 -15.96 -11.13
CA THR A 20 12.60 -16.60 -12.43
C THR A 20 11.16 -17.10 -12.58
N TRP A 21 10.47 -17.29 -11.47
CA TRP A 21 9.10 -17.76 -11.47
C TRP A 21 8.16 -16.76 -12.17
N LYS A 22 7.24 -17.32 -12.93
CA LYS A 22 6.15 -16.57 -13.59
C LYS A 22 4.83 -17.22 -13.27
N ASP A 23 3.82 -16.38 -13.00
CA ASP A 23 2.45 -16.82 -12.83
C ASP A 23 1.99 -17.59 -14.08
N PRO A 24 1.52 -18.83 -13.94
CA PRO A 24 1.23 -19.71 -15.08
C PRO A 24 0.02 -19.23 -15.91
N ILE A 25 -0.81 -18.35 -15.37
CA ILE A 25 -2.00 -17.81 -16.05
C ILE A 25 -1.74 -16.39 -16.56
N GLN A 26 -1.13 -15.54 -15.73
CA GLN A 26 -0.96 -14.11 -16.02
C GLN A 26 0.42 -13.76 -16.60
N GLY A 27 1.41 -14.66 -16.49
CA GLY A 27 2.78 -14.45 -16.97
C GLY A 27 3.59 -13.42 -16.19
N ARG A 28 3.05 -12.84 -15.13
CA ARG A 28 3.72 -11.85 -14.27
C ARG A 28 4.69 -12.49 -13.27
N SER A 29 5.57 -11.70 -12.72
CA SER A 29 6.45 -12.11 -11.63
C SER A 29 5.71 -12.19 -10.28
N LEU A 30 6.39 -12.77 -9.27
CA LEU A 30 5.93 -12.83 -7.88
C LEU A 30 5.64 -11.42 -7.33
N LEU A 31 4.48 -11.25 -6.72
CA LEU A 31 4.10 -10.00 -6.07
C LEU A 31 4.60 -9.96 -4.62
N LYS A 32 4.82 -8.75 -4.13
CA LYS A 32 5.23 -8.45 -2.75
C LYS A 32 4.29 -9.10 -1.72
N GLY A 33 2.97 -8.96 -1.90
CA GLY A 33 1.97 -9.56 -1.01
C GLY A 33 2.00 -11.08 -1.03
N GLU A 34 2.20 -11.70 -2.21
CA GLU A 34 2.35 -13.14 -2.35
C GLU A 34 3.59 -13.66 -1.63
N PHE A 35 4.73 -12.94 -1.71
CA PHE A 35 5.92 -13.27 -0.94
C PHE A 35 5.66 -13.21 0.57
N GLY A 36 4.97 -12.19 1.06
CA GLY A 36 4.58 -12.06 2.47
C GLY A 36 3.70 -13.21 2.95
N CYS A 37 2.68 -13.57 2.18
CA CYS A 37 1.81 -14.72 2.42
C CYS A 37 2.63 -16.02 2.45
N ALA A 38 3.44 -16.26 1.45
CA ALA A 38 4.30 -17.43 1.33
C ALA A 38 5.25 -17.62 2.53
N VAL A 39 5.87 -16.53 3.02
CA VAL A 39 6.72 -16.56 4.22
C VAL A 39 5.91 -16.84 5.48
N SER A 40 4.66 -16.39 5.56
CA SER A 40 3.76 -16.69 6.69
C SER A 40 3.39 -18.17 6.72
N HIS A 41 3.08 -18.76 5.58
CA HIS A 41 2.84 -20.19 5.44
C HIS A 41 4.08 -21.02 5.82
N LEU A 42 5.27 -20.66 5.31
CA LEU A 42 6.53 -21.32 5.66
C LEU A 42 6.75 -21.35 7.18
N ARG A 43 6.59 -20.22 7.85
CA ARG A 43 6.73 -20.15 9.32
C ARG A 43 5.72 -21.01 10.06
N THR A 44 4.52 -21.13 9.52
CA THR A 44 3.47 -21.99 10.09
C THR A 44 3.83 -23.47 9.91
N TRP A 45 4.32 -23.86 8.73
CA TRP A 45 4.82 -25.23 8.51
C TRP A 45 5.99 -25.58 9.44
N GLU A 46 6.94 -24.64 9.66
CA GLU A 46 8.03 -24.84 10.60
C GLU A 46 7.54 -25.12 12.04
N LYS A 47 6.52 -24.38 12.48
CA LYS A 47 5.90 -24.63 13.80
C LYS A 47 5.22 -25.98 13.86
N ILE A 48 4.48 -26.38 12.81
CA ILE A 48 3.81 -27.69 12.76
C ILE A 48 4.86 -28.80 12.78
N ALA A 49 5.90 -28.70 11.92
CA ALA A 49 6.97 -29.70 11.88
C ALA A 49 7.68 -29.86 13.24
N ALA A 50 7.95 -28.72 13.94
CA ALA A 50 8.62 -28.72 15.22
C ALA A 50 7.73 -29.20 16.38
N SER A 51 6.41 -29.00 16.31
CA SER A 51 5.47 -29.37 17.36
C SER A 51 5.22 -30.88 17.50
N GLY A 52 5.42 -31.62 16.40
CA GLY A 52 5.06 -33.02 16.30
C GLY A 52 3.53 -33.28 16.27
N LEU A 53 2.72 -32.23 16.19
CA LEU A 53 1.25 -32.29 16.14
C LEU A 53 0.74 -31.92 14.75
N ASN A 54 -0.39 -32.50 14.35
CA ASN A 54 -1.11 -32.05 13.16
C ASN A 54 -1.50 -30.58 13.30
N GLY A 55 -1.50 -29.83 12.19
CA GLY A 55 -1.85 -28.43 12.20
C GLY A 55 -2.90 -28.08 11.16
N VAL A 56 -3.84 -27.23 11.55
CA VAL A 56 -4.79 -26.57 10.63
C VAL A 56 -4.24 -25.18 10.34
N ILE A 57 -4.14 -24.85 9.07
CA ILE A 57 -3.71 -23.54 8.58
C ILE A 57 -4.96 -22.82 8.06
N LEU A 58 -5.19 -21.61 8.56
CA LEU A 58 -6.27 -20.72 8.14
C LEU A 58 -5.68 -19.35 7.83
N GLU A 59 -6.02 -18.76 6.70
CA GLU A 59 -5.74 -17.37 6.42
C GLU A 59 -6.67 -16.45 7.23
N GLU A 60 -6.29 -15.20 7.41
CA GLU A 60 -7.03 -14.25 8.26
C GLU A 60 -8.37 -13.78 7.67
N ASP A 61 -8.60 -14.03 6.39
CA ASP A 61 -9.79 -13.63 5.63
C ASP A 61 -10.76 -14.79 5.37
N VAL A 62 -10.80 -15.75 6.27
CA VAL A 62 -11.72 -16.89 6.15
C VAL A 62 -12.90 -16.82 7.11
N ILE A 63 -14.02 -17.39 6.67
CA ILE A 63 -15.22 -17.65 7.49
C ILE A 63 -15.43 -19.16 7.52
N PHE A 64 -15.62 -19.68 8.72
CA PHE A 64 -15.96 -21.11 8.91
C PHE A 64 -17.04 -21.26 10.00
N ASP A 65 -17.97 -22.17 9.78
CA ASP A 65 -19.06 -22.41 10.73
C ASP A 65 -18.76 -23.53 11.70
N ASN A 66 -18.28 -24.67 11.23
CA ASN A 66 -17.96 -25.82 12.07
C ASN A 66 -16.88 -26.69 11.43
N ILE A 67 -15.66 -26.61 11.92
CA ILE A 67 -14.61 -27.58 11.64
C ILE A 67 -14.57 -28.54 12.83
N ASN A 68 -14.79 -29.81 12.57
CA ASN A 68 -14.63 -30.84 13.60
C ASN A 68 -13.15 -31.30 13.64
N PRO A 69 -12.37 -30.94 14.67
CA PRO A 69 -10.95 -31.31 14.74
C PRO A 69 -10.72 -32.83 14.76
N ASP A 70 -11.58 -33.59 15.40
CA ASP A 70 -11.46 -35.09 15.48
C ASP A 70 -11.64 -35.72 14.12
N GLU A 71 -12.51 -35.14 13.29
CA GLU A 71 -12.70 -35.57 11.93
C GLU A 71 -11.52 -35.27 11.03
N VAL A 72 -10.96 -34.06 11.13
CA VAL A 72 -9.73 -33.67 10.44
C VAL A 72 -8.57 -34.57 10.81
N ASP A 73 -8.38 -34.84 12.11
CA ASP A 73 -7.34 -35.75 12.59
C ASP A 73 -7.57 -37.20 12.11
N ARG A 74 -8.81 -37.63 12.02
CA ARG A 74 -9.15 -38.94 11.46
C ARG A 74 -8.73 -39.08 9.99
N PHE A 75 -8.96 -38.03 9.16
CA PHE A 75 -8.54 -38.03 7.78
C PHE A 75 -7.02 -37.94 7.62
N LEU A 76 -6.32 -37.19 8.50
CA LEU A 76 -4.87 -37.09 8.48
C LEU A 76 -4.16 -38.40 8.87
N LYS A 77 -4.85 -39.39 9.44
CA LYS A 77 -4.26 -40.73 9.68
C LYS A 77 -3.93 -41.49 8.38
N THR A 78 -4.63 -41.21 7.30
CA THR A 78 -4.47 -41.90 6.01
C THR A 78 -4.11 -40.97 4.86
N ASN A 79 -4.15 -39.68 5.09
CA ASN A 79 -3.85 -38.67 4.07
C ASN A 79 -2.71 -37.76 4.54
N ASP A 80 -1.93 -37.21 3.59
CA ASP A 80 -0.86 -36.28 3.84
C ASP A 80 -1.39 -34.86 4.09
N SER A 81 -2.55 -34.54 3.48
CA SER A 81 -3.26 -33.26 3.70
C SER A 81 -4.77 -33.42 3.68
N VAL A 82 -5.46 -32.46 4.30
CA VAL A 82 -6.93 -32.33 4.30
C VAL A 82 -7.27 -30.91 3.87
N TRP A 83 -8.00 -30.77 2.77
CA TRP A 83 -8.36 -29.48 2.21
C TRP A 83 -9.78 -29.10 2.66
N LEU A 84 -9.86 -27.98 3.39
CA LEU A 84 -11.10 -27.45 3.99
C LEU A 84 -11.71 -26.33 3.15
N GLY A 85 -10.85 -25.62 2.40
CA GLY A 85 -11.24 -24.61 1.42
C GLY A 85 -10.21 -24.59 0.29
N TYR A 86 -10.70 -24.73 -0.94
CA TYR A 86 -9.86 -24.84 -2.14
C TYR A 86 -10.66 -24.49 -3.39
N ARG A 87 -9.97 -24.31 -4.51
CA ARG A 87 -10.58 -24.17 -5.83
C ARG A 87 -9.76 -24.92 -6.87
N TRP A 88 -10.41 -25.32 -7.95
CA TRP A 88 -9.73 -25.87 -9.12
C TRP A 88 -9.53 -24.76 -10.15
N ASN A 89 -8.32 -24.63 -10.70
CA ASN A 89 -8.04 -23.68 -11.76
C ASN A 89 -8.27 -24.32 -13.15
N SER A 90 -8.16 -23.49 -14.20
CA SER A 90 -8.31 -23.92 -15.59
C SER A 90 -7.21 -24.87 -16.08
N LEU A 91 -6.10 -24.99 -15.35
CA LEU A 91 -4.99 -25.87 -15.66
C LEU A 91 -5.14 -27.26 -15.01
N GLY A 92 -6.22 -27.51 -14.27
CA GLY A 92 -6.57 -28.80 -13.72
C GLY A 92 -5.88 -29.18 -12.40
N TYR A 93 -5.35 -28.23 -11.66
CA TYR A 93 -4.89 -28.42 -10.29
C TYR A 93 -5.64 -27.50 -9.31
N TRP A 94 -5.63 -27.89 -8.03
CA TRP A 94 -6.27 -27.07 -6.99
C TRP A 94 -5.34 -25.92 -6.58
N TYR A 95 -5.92 -24.83 -6.13
CA TYR A 95 -5.23 -23.66 -5.61
C TYR A 95 -6.06 -23.03 -4.48
N ASN A 96 -5.65 -21.85 -3.97
CA ASN A 96 -6.21 -21.19 -2.78
C ASN A 96 -5.88 -21.99 -1.50
N CYS A 97 -4.73 -21.68 -0.92
CA CYS A 97 -4.25 -22.28 0.33
C CYS A 97 -4.87 -21.61 1.57
N HIS A 98 -6.10 -21.07 1.50
CA HIS A 98 -6.71 -20.32 2.58
C HIS A 98 -7.17 -21.20 3.77
N ALA A 99 -7.38 -22.50 3.57
CA ALA A 99 -7.76 -23.40 4.65
C ALA A 99 -7.39 -24.87 4.34
N TYR A 100 -6.43 -25.41 5.09
CA TYR A 100 -6.02 -26.82 4.96
C TYR A 100 -5.34 -27.33 6.24
N ALA A 101 -5.30 -28.64 6.39
CA ALA A 101 -4.64 -29.30 7.50
C ALA A 101 -3.55 -30.25 6.99
N ILE A 102 -2.44 -30.35 7.73
CA ILE A 102 -1.29 -31.20 7.37
C ILE A 102 -0.69 -31.86 8.60
N THR A 103 0.05 -32.95 8.36
CA THR A 103 0.86 -33.62 9.36
C THR A 103 2.22 -32.92 9.51
N PRO A 104 2.97 -33.15 10.64
CA PRO A 104 4.35 -32.69 10.78
C PRO A 104 5.28 -33.17 9.66
N LYS A 105 5.07 -34.40 9.17
CA LYS A 105 5.82 -34.97 8.05
C LYS A 105 5.57 -34.18 6.76
N THR A 106 4.32 -33.86 6.48
CA THR A 106 3.93 -33.08 5.31
C THR A 106 4.48 -31.66 5.41
N ALA A 107 4.41 -31.06 6.60
CA ALA A 107 5.02 -29.74 6.86
C ALA A 107 6.53 -29.74 6.52
N GLY A 108 7.29 -30.74 6.98
CA GLY A 108 8.70 -30.92 6.65
C GLY A 108 8.93 -31.02 5.14
N HIS A 109 8.06 -31.75 4.43
CA HIS A 109 8.14 -31.87 2.95
C HIS A 109 7.87 -30.53 2.24
N LEU A 110 6.95 -29.72 2.74
CA LEU A 110 6.65 -28.39 2.18
C LEU A 110 7.77 -27.39 2.42
N ILE A 111 8.49 -27.47 3.55
CA ILE A 111 9.62 -26.61 3.89
C ILE A 111 10.82 -26.87 2.97
N ASP A 112 11.01 -28.12 2.53
CA ASP A 112 12.19 -28.54 1.80
C ASP A 112 12.35 -27.77 0.48
N GLY A 113 13.42 -26.99 0.41
CA GLY A 113 13.75 -26.12 -0.71
C GLY A 113 12.95 -24.82 -0.82
N TYR A 114 11.88 -24.63 -0.04
CA TYR A 114 11.02 -23.46 -0.21
C TYR A 114 11.68 -22.14 0.22
N ARG A 115 12.49 -22.16 1.29
CA ARG A 115 13.17 -20.97 1.80
C ARG A 115 14.11 -20.31 0.78
N ASP A 116 14.70 -21.13 -0.09
CA ASP A 116 15.69 -20.70 -1.09
C ASP A 116 15.07 -20.26 -2.42
N ALA A 117 13.79 -20.60 -2.65
CA ALA A 117 13.05 -20.27 -3.89
C ALA A 117 11.58 -20.07 -3.60
N ILE A 118 11.25 -18.95 -2.95
CA ILE A 118 9.86 -18.62 -2.60
C ILE A 118 9.08 -18.24 -3.86
N ILE A 119 7.99 -18.98 -4.10
CA ILE A 119 6.91 -18.68 -5.05
C ILE A 119 5.60 -18.59 -4.28
N PRO A 120 4.46 -18.19 -4.86
CA PRO A 120 3.19 -18.20 -4.15
C PRO A 120 2.87 -19.56 -3.54
N CYS A 121 2.38 -19.59 -2.30
CA CYS A 121 2.00 -20.86 -1.63
C CYS A 121 0.91 -21.61 -2.41
N ASP A 122 0.03 -20.90 -3.10
CA ASP A 122 -1.02 -21.47 -3.97
C ASP A 122 -0.46 -22.28 -5.16
N GLU A 123 0.78 -22.04 -5.56
CA GLU A 123 1.49 -22.79 -6.59
C GLU A 123 2.42 -23.85 -5.99
N TRP A 124 3.11 -23.51 -4.89
CA TRP A 124 4.06 -24.42 -4.26
C TRP A 124 3.39 -25.63 -3.62
N VAL A 125 2.34 -25.41 -2.82
CA VAL A 125 1.70 -26.51 -2.07
C VAL A 125 1.09 -27.55 -3.01
N PRO A 126 0.29 -27.19 -4.03
CA PRO A 126 -0.19 -28.17 -5.01
C PRO A 126 0.92 -28.89 -5.75
N ALA A 127 1.97 -28.19 -6.16
CA ALA A 127 3.10 -28.80 -6.86
C ALA A 127 3.81 -29.86 -6.00
N LYS A 128 3.99 -29.57 -4.70
CA LYS A 128 4.62 -30.52 -3.76
C LYS A 128 3.73 -31.68 -3.34
N LEU A 129 2.42 -31.47 -3.31
CA LEU A 129 1.48 -32.45 -2.79
C LEU A 129 0.70 -33.22 -3.87
N LYS A 130 0.85 -32.90 -5.17
CA LYS A 130 0.09 -33.53 -6.27
C LYS A 130 0.17 -35.06 -6.30
N GLU A 131 1.28 -35.65 -5.86
CA GLU A 131 1.51 -37.10 -5.82
C GLU A 131 1.34 -37.69 -4.42
N LYS A 132 0.79 -36.91 -3.48
CA LYS A 132 0.51 -37.32 -2.11
C LYS A 132 -0.95 -37.68 -1.94
N ASN A 133 -1.28 -38.32 -0.83
CA ASN A 133 -2.65 -38.61 -0.48
C ASN A 133 -3.32 -37.36 0.06
N ASN A 134 -4.16 -36.72 -0.72
CA ASN A 134 -4.89 -35.51 -0.35
C ASN A 134 -6.37 -35.84 -0.20
N TYR A 135 -6.97 -35.40 0.89
CA TYR A 135 -8.40 -35.47 1.10
C TYR A 135 -9.02 -34.08 0.86
N PHE A 136 -10.05 -34.04 0.06
CA PHE A 136 -10.77 -32.79 -0.24
C PHE A 136 -12.18 -32.93 0.34
N TYR A 137 -12.57 -32.00 1.20
CA TYR A 137 -13.97 -31.96 1.63
C TYR A 137 -14.90 -31.74 0.41
N PRO A 138 -16.06 -32.38 0.36
CA PRO A 138 -16.97 -32.30 -0.80
C PRO A 138 -17.50 -30.88 -1.05
N GLU A 139 -17.59 -30.07 -0.02
CA GLU A 139 -17.99 -28.68 -0.05
C GLU A 139 -16.94 -27.82 0.69
N ASP A 140 -16.78 -26.56 0.29
CA ASP A 140 -15.94 -25.61 1.00
C ASP A 140 -16.54 -25.36 2.39
N VAL A 141 -16.03 -26.05 3.40
CA VAL A 141 -16.41 -25.84 4.80
C VAL A 141 -15.77 -24.56 5.36
N VAL A 142 -14.77 -24.05 4.67
CA VAL A 142 -14.13 -22.76 4.94
C VAL A 142 -14.19 -21.92 3.67
N LYS A 143 -14.78 -20.73 3.77
CA LYS A 143 -14.95 -19.77 2.67
C LYS A 143 -14.12 -18.53 2.89
N GLN A 144 -13.53 -17.99 1.84
CA GLN A 144 -12.91 -16.67 1.91
C GLN A 144 -13.98 -15.57 1.97
N ILE A 145 -13.71 -14.53 2.73
CA ILE A 145 -14.48 -13.28 2.73
C ILE A 145 -14.42 -12.68 1.31
N PRO A 146 -15.56 -12.34 0.70
CA PRO A 146 -15.57 -11.78 -0.65
C PRO A 146 -14.67 -10.52 -0.74
N ARG A 147 -13.85 -10.44 -1.78
CA ARG A 147 -12.93 -9.30 -2.02
C ARG A 147 -13.62 -7.93 -2.06
N ALA A 148 -14.89 -7.89 -2.44
CA ALA A 148 -15.68 -6.65 -2.42
C ALA A 148 -15.86 -6.07 -1.01
N THR A 149 -15.78 -6.90 0.04
CA THR A 149 -15.92 -6.49 1.43
C THR A 149 -14.58 -6.31 2.15
N ARG A 150 -13.51 -6.90 1.62
CA ARG A 150 -12.15 -6.77 2.14
C ARG A 150 -11.15 -6.79 0.97
N PRO A 151 -10.51 -5.63 0.65
CA PRO A 151 -9.50 -5.58 -0.39
C PRO A 151 -8.36 -6.56 -0.11
N SER A 152 -7.88 -7.26 -1.15
CA SER A 152 -6.74 -8.16 -1.01
C SER A 152 -5.46 -7.36 -0.78
N THR A 153 -4.65 -7.77 0.18
CA THR A 153 -3.30 -7.22 0.43
C THR A 153 -2.24 -7.88 -0.46
N ILE A 154 -2.61 -8.92 -1.23
CA ILE A 154 -1.69 -9.68 -2.09
C ILE A 154 -1.32 -8.90 -3.36
N GLU A 155 -2.17 -8.01 -3.81
CA GLU A 155 -1.89 -7.14 -4.95
C GLU A 155 -0.79 -6.14 -4.61
N GLY A 156 0.14 -5.87 -5.52
CA GLY A 156 1.22 -4.94 -5.25
C GLY A 156 2.35 -4.99 -6.27
N THR A 157 3.45 -4.33 -5.96
CA THR A 157 4.65 -4.26 -6.80
C THR A 157 5.27 -5.64 -6.98
N GLU A 158 5.74 -5.96 -8.17
CA GLU A 158 6.49 -7.19 -8.45
C GLU A 158 7.79 -7.23 -7.62
N MET A 159 8.08 -8.39 -7.02
CA MET A 159 9.31 -8.60 -6.23
C MET A 159 10.57 -8.37 -7.04
N LEU A 160 10.53 -8.67 -8.35
CA LEU A 160 11.65 -8.47 -9.26
C LEU A 160 12.04 -6.99 -9.34
N GLU A 161 11.07 -6.08 -9.43
CA GLU A 161 11.33 -4.63 -9.46
C GLU A 161 12.02 -4.14 -8.17
N ILE A 162 11.63 -4.72 -7.02
CA ILE A 162 12.24 -4.40 -5.73
C ILE A 162 13.69 -4.90 -5.67
N LEU A 163 13.96 -6.11 -6.18
CA LEU A 163 15.28 -6.73 -6.14
C LEU A 163 16.24 -6.17 -7.19
N GLU A 164 15.76 -5.79 -8.37
CA GLU A 164 16.53 -5.15 -9.42
C GLU A 164 16.95 -3.72 -9.04
N GLY A 165 16.48 -3.21 -7.91
CA GLY A 165 16.81 -1.88 -7.44
C GLY A 165 16.31 -0.78 -8.38
N LYS A 166 15.27 -1.03 -9.16
CA LYS A 166 14.50 0.04 -9.80
C LYS A 166 13.87 0.87 -8.71
N LYS A 167 14.70 1.72 -8.13
CA LYS A 167 14.29 2.67 -7.12
C LYS A 167 13.28 3.58 -7.80
N THR A 168 12.02 3.54 -7.36
CA THR A 168 11.06 4.56 -7.76
C THR A 168 11.69 5.90 -7.47
N ASP A 169 11.73 6.79 -8.45
CA ASP A 169 12.22 8.15 -8.24
C ASP A 169 11.24 8.84 -7.28
N PHE A 170 11.59 8.82 -5.99
CA PHE A 170 10.79 9.42 -4.93
C PHE A 170 11.43 10.72 -4.48
N ARG A 171 10.69 11.80 -4.57
CA ARG A 171 11.16 13.13 -4.25
C ARG A 171 10.27 13.79 -3.20
N ILE A 172 10.90 14.42 -2.22
CA ILE A 172 10.19 15.21 -1.21
C ILE A 172 10.47 16.68 -1.51
N ILE A 173 9.42 17.45 -1.67
CA ILE A 173 9.47 18.87 -1.97
C ILE A 173 8.77 19.68 -0.88
N THR A 174 9.21 20.91 -0.72
CA THR A 174 8.58 21.89 0.15
C THR A 174 8.68 23.29 -0.44
N ILE A 175 7.94 24.23 0.14
CA ILE A 175 8.06 25.66 -0.16
C ILE A 175 8.23 26.41 1.15
N ALA A 176 9.44 26.93 1.36
CA ALA A 176 9.80 27.73 2.50
C ALA A 176 10.66 28.91 2.04
N THR A 177 10.15 30.13 2.17
CA THR A 177 10.86 31.36 1.84
C THR A 177 11.90 31.73 2.89
N GLU A 178 11.72 31.26 4.13
CA GLU A 178 12.63 31.42 5.26
C GLU A 178 13.17 30.03 5.68
N PRO A 179 14.20 29.50 4.99
CA PRO A 179 14.67 28.14 5.22
C PRO A 179 15.15 27.82 6.64
N GLU A 180 15.52 28.85 7.41
CA GLU A 180 15.90 28.70 8.81
C GLU A 180 14.73 28.31 9.72
N LYS A 181 13.51 28.66 9.35
CA LYS A 181 12.30 28.30 10.11
C LYS A 181 11.82 26.86 9.88
N MET A 182 12.32 26.16 8.86
CA MET A 182 11.96 24.76 8.57
C MET A 182 12.82 23.74 9.35
N TRP A 183 13.15 24.06 10.59
CA TRP A 183 14.10 23.26 11.39
C TRP A 183 13.61 21.85 11.67
N ALA A 184 12.32 21.65 11.96
CA ALA A 184 11.75 20.34 12.28
C ALA A 184 11.82 19.40 11.06
N LEU A 185 11.42 19.92 9.88
CA LEU A 185 11.50 19.18 8.63
C LEU A 185 12.95 18.84 8.25
N LYS A 186 13.89 19.81 8.44
CA LYS A 186 15.32 19.56 8.20
C LYS A 186 15.91 18.50 9.12
N GLN A 187 15.66 18.60 10.42
CA GLN A 187 16.16 17.59 11.38
C GLN A 187 15.65 16.19 11.08
N SER A 188 14.36 16.08 10.73
CA SER A 188 13.81 14.77 10.38
C SER A 188 14.38 14.24 9.06
N ALA A 189 14.59 15.10 8.07
CA ALA A 189 15.24 14.75 6.81
C ALA A 189 16.68 14.26 7.02
N GLU A 190 17.47 14.98 7.80
CA GLU A 190 18.83 14.60 8.18
C GLU A 190 18.88 13.26 8.91
N LYS A 191 17.94 13.03 9.83
CA LYS A 191 17.81 11.76 10.56
C LYS A 191 17.62 10.56 9.64
N PHE A 192 16.88 10.72 8.56
CA PHE A 192 16.60 9.65 7.61
C PHE A 192 17.51 9.70 6.37
N GLY A 193 18.45 10.64 6.29
CA GLY A 193 19.39 10.77 5.18
C GLY A 193 18.72 11.11 3.85
N VAL A 194 17.61 11.88 3.87
CA VAL A 194 16.84 12.27 2.68
C VAL A 194 17.02 13.74 2.35
N GLU A 195 17.12 14.04 1.06
CA GLU A 195 17.13 15.42 0.57
C GLU A 195 15.71 15.94 0.37
N ILE A 196 15.47 17.18 0.82
CA ILE A 196 14.23 17.90 0.57
C ILE A 196 14.50 19.06 -0.38
N VAL A 197 13.77 19.07 -1.50
CA VAL A 197 13.88 20.16 -2.49
C VAL A 197 13.01 21.32 -2.06
N ASN A 198 13.60 22.43 -1.65
CA ASN A 198 12.87 23.65 -1.30
C ASN A 198 12.68 24.53 -2.54
N LEU A 199 11.48 24.56 -3.07
CA LEU A 199 11.11 25.35 -4.24
C LEU A 199 10.96 26.84 -3.91
N GLY A 200 10.74 27.19 -2.64
CA GLY A 200 10.54 28.58 -2.18
C GLY A 200 11.80 29.35 -1.83
N LYS A 201 12.99 28.70 -1.83
CA LYS A 201 14.25 29.28 -1.30
C LYS A 201 14.63 30.66 -1.84
N ASN A 202 14.29 30.96 -3.08
CA ASN A 202 14.65 32.21 -3.77
C ASN A 202 13.44 33.09 -4.09
N HIS A 203 12.28 32.74 -3.56
CA HIS A 203 11.05 33.49 -3.78
C HIS A 203 10.75 34.35 -2.56
N PRO A 204 10.64 35.66 -2.71
CA PRO A 204 10.23 36.51 -1.62
C PRO A 204 8.77 36.19 -1.25
N TRP A 205 8.49 36.08 0.05
CA TRP A 205 7.12 36.07 0.51
C TRP A 205 6.44 37.38 0.10
N ARG A 206 5.30 37.31 -0.53
CA ARG A 206 4.59 38.51 -0.99
C ARG A 206 3.65 38.98 0.10
N ASP A 207 3.89 40.19 0.60
CA ASP A 207 3.06 40.83 1.65
C ASP A 207 1.60 41.09 1.22
N ASP A 208 1.32 41.12 -0.10
CA ASP A 208 -0.02 41.23 -0.67
C ASP A 208 -0.90 39.99 -0.47
N MET A 209 -0.32 38.92 0.07
CA MET A 209 -1.01 37.66 0.36
C MET A 209 -1.40 37.51 1.84
N GLN A 210 -1.53 38.59 2.58
CA GLN A 210 -1.95 38.56 3.99
C GLN A 210 -3.26 37.80 4.16
N GLY A 211 -3.16 36.56 4.63
CA GLY A 211 -4.30 35.66 4.92
C GLY A 211 -4.95 35.01 3.71
N MET A 212 -4.42 35.19 2.51
CA MET A 212 -4.98 34.63 1.28
C MET A 212 -4.17 33.46 0.72
N GLY A 213 -3.29 32.89 1.50
CA GLY A 213 -2.62 31.63 1.21
C GLY A 213 -1.69 31.60 0.01
N GLY A 214 -1.24 30.43 -0.30
CA GLY A 214 -0.11 30.14 -1.12
C GLY A 214 -0.39 29.83 -2.58
N PHE A 215 -1.24 30.53 -3.33
CA PHE A 215 -1.38 30.24 -4.77
C PHE A 215 -0.03 30.19 -5.53
N PRO A 216 0.99 31.01 -5.24
CA PRO A 216 2.34 30.80 -5.76
C PRO A 216 2.93 29.42 -5.44
N LYS A 217 2.47 28.74 -4.37
CA LYS A 217 2.87 27.35 -4.11
C LYS A 217 2.45 26.45 -5.27
N ILE A 218 1.22 26.57 -5.75
CA ILE A 218 0.70 25.78 -6.86
C ILE A 218 1.51 26.01 -8.13
N GLN A 219 1.87 27.27 -8.43
CA GLN A 219 2.69 27.59 -9.58
C GLN A 219 4.07 26.97 -9.51
N LEU A 220 4.76 27.11 -8.37
CA LEU A 220 6.09 26.53 -8.17
C LEU A 220 6.08 25.00 -8.26
N VAL A 221 5.04 24.37 -7.70
CA VAL A 221 4.86 22.93 -7.80
C VAL A 221 4.60 22.51 -9.26
N ASN A 222 3.75 23.25 -9.98
CA ASN A 222 3.47 22.98 -11.40
C ASN A 222 4.75 23.08 -12.26
N GLU A 223 5.54 24.13 -12.08
CA GLU A 223 6.83 24.31 -12.76
C GLU A 223 7.81 23.19 -12.45
N TYR A 224 7.90 22.79 -11.19
CA TYR A 224 8.77 21.69 -10.78
C TYR A 224 8.32 20.35 -11.40
N LEU A 225 7.02 20.02 -11.33
CA LEU A 225 6.49 18.78 -11.86
C LEU A 225 6.70 18.64 -13.38
N ALA A 226 6.73 19.73 -14.14
CA ALA A 226 7.07 19.74 -15.55
C ALA A 226 8.52 19.27 -15.84
N THR A 227 9.41 19.31 -14.84
CA THR A 227 10.81 18.90 -14.95
C THR A 227 11.10 17.50 -14.43
N VAL A 228 10.11 16.85 -13.78
CA VAL A 228 10.28 15.53 -13.14
C VAL A 228 9.84 14.41 -14.08
N PRO A 229 10.48 13.24 -14.06
CA PRO A 229 9.99 12.09 -14.82
C PRO A 229 8.53 11.77 -14.49
N ALA A 230 7.73 11.47 -15.50
CA ALA A 230 6.29 11.23 -15.37
C ALA A 230 5.93 10.09 -14.39
N ASN A 231 6.82 9.10 -14.27
CA ASN A 231 6.69 7.95 -13.36
C ASN A 231 7.30 8.17 -11.97
N ALA A 232 7.85 9.36 -11.69
CA ALA A 232 8.32 9.69 -10.34
C ALA A 232 7.13 9.81 -9.38
N VAL A 233 7.38 9.58 -8.10
CA VAL A 233 6.45 9.91 -7.02
C VAL A 233 6.97 11.16 -6.30
N VAL A 234 6.09 12.14 -6.12
CA VAL A 234 6.43 13.39 -5.46
C VAL A 234 5.57 13.57 -4.22
N MET A 235 6.20 13.87 -3.09
CA MET A 235 5.54 14.21 -1.83
C MET A 235 5.79 15.68 -1.51
N PHE A 236 4.72 16.42 -1.29
CA PHE A 236 4.78 17.78 -0.81
C PHE A 236 4.52 17.82 0.70
N MET A 237 5.32 18.63 1.40
CA MET A 237 5.17 18.90 2.83
C MET A 237 5.35 20.39 3.08
N ASP A 238 4.45 21.01 3.83
CA ASP A 238 4.63 22.38 4.31
C ASP A 238 5.94 22.50 5.12
N GLY A 239 6.69 23.61 4.88
CA GLY A 239 8.06 23.70 5.37
C GLY A 239 8.21 24.01 6.85
N TYR A 240 7.20 24.60 7.49
CA TYR A 240 7.39 25.23 8.81
C TYR A 240 6.85 24.41 9.98
N ASP A 241 5.83 23.60 9.77
CA ASP A 241 5.05 22.89 10.80
C ASP A 241 4.93 21.38 10.56
N THR A 242 5.76 20.84 9.66
CA THR A 242 5.78 19.42 9.35
C THR A 242 7.14 18.78 9.64
N PHE A 243 7.15 17.45 9.74
CA PHE A 243 8.36 16.65 9.87
C PHE A 243 8.11 15.21 9.38
N LEU A 244 9.17 14.51 9.00
CA LEU A 244 9.11 13.09 8.67
C LEU A 244 9.10 12.26 9.95
N ALA A 245 8.04 11.49 10.15
CA ALA A 245 7.92 10.59 11.29
C ALA A 245 8.49 9.20 11.00
N ASP A 246 8.60 8.81 9.73
CA ASP A 246 9.05 7.50 9.28
C ASP A 246 10.05 7.61 8.11
N GLU A 247 10.72 6.51 7.78
CA GLU A 247 11.67 6.42 6.67
C GLU A 247 10.95 6.70 5.32
N PRO A 248 11.56 7.42 4.37
CA PRO A 248 10.95 7.74 3.08
C PRO A 248 10.50 6.52 2.29
N GLU A 249 11.26 5.42 2.36
CA GLU A 249 10.93 4.16 1.71
C GLU A 249 9.67 3.53 2.29
N VAL A 250 9.41 3.71 3.57
CA VAL A 250 8.19 3.23 4.24
C VAL A 250 7.00 4.06 3.81
N ILE A 251 7.16 5.39 3.75
CA ILE A 251 6.11 6.31 3.26
C ILE A 251 5.75 5.97 1.82
N LEU A 252 6.76 5.85 0.96
CA LEU A 252 6.58 5.47 -0.45
C LEU A 252 5.86 4.12 -0.58
N SER A 253 6.29 3.12 0.18
CA SER A 253 5.65 1.80 0.16
C SER A 253 4.18 1.86 0.53
N ARG A 254 3.83 2.60 1.59
CA ARG A 254 2.43 2.79 2.01
C ARG A 254 1.61 3.46 0.90
N PHE A 255 2.17 4.49 0.26
CA PHE A 255 1.48 5.17 -0.84
C PHE A 255 1.21 4.23 -2.01
N LEU A 256 2.21 3.49 -2.45
CA LEU A 256 2.07 2.54 -3.57
C LEU A 256 1.08 1.42 -3.23
N ASP A 257 1.03 0.98 -1.97
CA ASP A 257 0.08 -0.04 -1.50
C ASP A 257 -1.38 0.46 -1.54
N MET A 258 -1.63 1.77 -1.46
CA MET A 258 -2.98 2.36 -1.53
C MET A 258 -3.57 2.39 -2.95
N LYS A 259 -2.75 2.20 -3.99
CA LYS A 259 -3.17 2.19 -5.41
C LYS A 259 -4.03 3.40 -5.78
N VAL A 260 -3.56 4.55 -5.40
CA VAL A 260 -4.15 5.85 -5.75
C VAL A 260 -3.11 6.67 -6.48
N ASP A 261 -3.54 7.54 -7.40
CA ASP A 261 -2.60 8.39 -8.11
C ASP A 261 -2.19 9.61 -7.30
N ILE A 262 -3.11 10.14 -6.48
CA ILE A 262 -2.87 11.27 -5.58
C ILE A 262 -3.56 11.01 -4.24
N LEU A 263 -2.83 11.22 -3.15
CA LEU A 263 -3.32 11.19 -1.78
C LEU A 263 -3.04 12.52 -1.09
N PHE A 264 -4.07 13.18 -0.58
CA PHE A 264 -3.94 14.37 0.25
C PHE A 264 -4.08 14.03 1.74
N GLY A 265 -3.43 14.80 2.61
CA GLY A 265 -3.73 14.82 4.02
C GLY A 265 -5.19 15.22 4.27
N ALA A 266 -5.76 14.74 5.38
CA ALA A 266 -7.10 15.08 5.80
C ALA A 266 -7.07 15.81 7.14
N GLU A 267 -7.93 16.83 7.30
CA GLU A 267 -8.06 17.61 8.51
C GLU A 267 -9.50 17.70 9.01
N ALA A 268 -9.67 18.08 10.28
CA ALA A 268 -10.97 18.15 10.92
C ALA A 268 -11.74 19.46 10.63
N ASN A 269 -11.02 20.51 10.22
CA ASN A 269 -11.57 21.84 10.02
C ASN A 269 -11.75 22.14 8.53
N LEU A 270 -12.90 22.67 8.16
CA LEU A 270 -13.16 23.13 6.80
C LEU A 270 -12.65 24.58 6.64
N TRP A 271 -11.42 24.71 6.19
CA TRP A 271 -10.78 26.01 5.92
C TRP A 271 -10.25 25.99 4.46
N PRO A 272 -10.34 27.08 3.70
CA PRO A 272 -10.99 28.38 3.99
C PRO A 272 -12.50 28.38 3.74
N LEU A 273 -13.07 27.29 3.21
CA LEU A 273 -14.53 27.13 3.08
C LEU A 273 -15.16 27.12 4.48
N GLY A 274 -16.04 28.00 4.77
CA GLY A 274 -16.77 28.00 6.06
C GLY A 274 -17.92 27.00 6.06
N SER A 275 -18.54 26.81 7.23
CA SER A 275 -19.72 25.94 7.42
C SER A 275 -20.93 26.35 6.57
N GLU A 276 -20.96 27.57 6.04
CA GLU A 276 -22.01 28.11 5.18
C GLU A 276 -21.77 27.84 3.68
N ASP A 277 -20.65 27.24 3.30
CA ASP A 277 -20.37 26.95 1.88
C ASP A 277 -21.34 25.89 1.35
N PRO A 278 -22.01 26.14 0.21
CA PRO A 278 -22.97 25.19 -0.37
C PRO A 278 -22.35 23.82 -0.70
N GLN A 279 -21.04 23.75 -0.91
CA GLN A 279 -20.32 22.52 -1.22
C GLN A 279 -20.00 21.65 0.00
N ILE A 280 -20.32 22.11 1.22
CA ILE A 280 -20.09 21.31 2.45
C ILE A 280 -20.76 19.93 2.39
N LYS A 281 -21.91 19.84 1.75
CA LYS A 281 -22.65 18.59 1.53
C LYS A 281 -22.01 17.63 0.53
N ASP A 282 -21.06 18.13 -0.26
CA ASP A 282 -20.37 17.34 -1.29
C ASP A 282 -19.17 16.58 -0.72
N TRP A 283 -18.76 16.89 0.52
CA TRP A 283 -17.68 16.19 1.20
C TRP A 283 -18.11 14.79 1.62
N PRO A 284 -17.23 13.78 1.42
CA PRO A 284 -17.56 12.40 1.76
C PRO A 284 -17.68 12.20 3.28
N GLU A 285 -18.57 11.33 3.70
CA GLU A 285 -18.60 10.84 5.08
C GLU A 285 -17.53 9.74 5.25
N THR A 286 -16.61 9.96 6.16
CA THR A 286 -15.41 9.10 6.34
C THR A 286 -15.45 8.23 7.60
N GLY A 287 -16.46 8.39 8.45
CA GLY A 287 -16.52 7.75 9.76
C GLY A 287 -15.52 8.32 10.79
N THR A 288 -14.70 9.29 10.40
CA THR A 288 -13.76 10.02 11.27
C THR A 288 -14.06 11.52 11.24
N LYS A 289 -13.45 12.28 12.16
CA LYS A 289 -13.53 13.76 12.10
C LYS A 289 -12.67 14.36 10.98
N TYR A 290 -11.68 13.61 10.47
CA TYR A 290 -10.77 14.04 9.42
C TYR A 290 -11.38 13.74 8.06
N LYS A 291 -12.06 14.71 7.47
CA LYS A 291 -12.75 14.54 6.20
C LYS A 291 -12.53 15.66 5.19
N TYR A 292 -11.82 16.70 5.57
CA TYR A 292 -11.55 17.84 4.72
C TYR A 292 -10.11 17.81 4.22
N LEU A 293 -9.91 18.21 2.98
CA LEU A 293 -8.58 18.20 2.36
C LEU A 293 -7.67 19.25 3.01
N ASN A 294 -6.44 18.83 3.32
CA ASN A 294 -5.33 19.68 3.71
C ASN A 294 -4.31 19.73 2.56
N SER A 295 -4.04 20.92 2.02
CA SER A 295 -3.10 21.13 0.91
C SER A 295 -1.63 21.19 1.34
N GLY A 296 -1.35 21.23 2.64
CA GLY A 296 0.00 21.23 3.19
C GLY A 296 0.70 19.88 3.17
N LEU A 297 -0.03 18.80 2.91
CA LEU A 297 0.50 17.42 2.88
C LEU A 297 -0.16 16.65 1.74
N TYR A 298 0.63 16.23 0.75
CA TYR A 298 0.14 15.31 -0.29
C TYR A 298 1.29 14.52 -0.92
N ILE A 299 0.94 13.39 -1.51
CA ILE A 299 1.84 12.51 -2.26
C ILE A 299 1.12 12.01 -3.52
N GLY A 300 1.83 11.88 -4.62
CA GLY A 300 1.23 11.35 -5.85
C GLY A 300 2.24 11.07 -6.94
N HIS A 301 1.77 10.37 -7.97
CA HIS A 301 2.54 10.21 -9.20
C HIS A 301 2.70 11.57 -9.90
N ALA A 302 3.91 11.88 -10.35
CA ALA A 302 4.24 13.20 -10.90
C ALA A 302 3.32 13.63 -12.05
N LEU A 303 2.98 12.69 -12.96
CA LEU A 303 2.06 12.97 -14.06
C LEU A 303 0.66 13.36 -13.57
N ALA A 304 0.11 12.61 -12.60
CA ALA A 304 -1.21 12.87 -12.04
C ALA A 304 -1.24 14.19 -11.25
N LEU A 305 -0.21 14.45 -10.43
CA LEU A 305 -0.06 15.72 -9.73
C LEU A 305 0.06 16.90 -10.71
N HIS A 306 0.86 16.77 -11.78
CA HIS A 306 0.98 17.81 -12.81
C HIS A 306 -0.36 18.08 -13.47
N SER A 307 -1.11 17.03 -13.84
CA SER A 307 -2.46 17.17 -14.40
C SER A 307 -3.45 17.79 -13.40
N PHE A 308 -3.29 17.50 -12.10
CA PHE A 308 -4.11 18.09 -11.04
C PHE A 308 -3.86 19.60 -10.90
N VAL A 309 -2.59 20.03 -10.88
CA VAL A 309 -2.23 21.44 -10.62
C VAL A 309 -2.22 22.32 -11.88
N SER A 310 -1.92 21.78 -13.06
CA SER A 310 -1.78 22.57 -14.29
C SER A 310 -3.08 23.24 -14.74
N GLN A 311 -4.22 22.69 -14.42
CA GLN A 311 -5.51 23.32 -14.73
C GLN A 311 -5.71 24.63 -13.96
N SER A 312 -5.10 24.79 -12.79
CA SER A 312 -5.20 26.04 -12.02
C SER A 312 -4.53 27.21 -12.71
N VAL A 313 -3.40 26.93 -13.36
CA VAL A 313 -2.61 27.96 -14.05
C VAL A 313 -3.38 28.53 -15.24
N SER A 314 -4.26 27.72 -15.85
CA SER A 314 -5.11 28.15 -16.96
C SER A 314 -6.39 28.89 -16.52
N GLU A 315 -6.90 28.61 -15.32
CA GLU A 315 -8.13 29.19 -14.77
C GLU A 315 -7.87 30.49 -13.98
N GLY A 316 -6.61 30.82 -13.79
CA GLY A 316 -6.15 32.12 -13.30
C GLY A 316 -6.25 32.35 -11.80
N ASP A 317 -5.45 33.27 -11.32
CA ASP A 317 -5.23 33.81 -9.98
C ASP A 317 -6.48 34.14 -9.13
N SER A 318 -7.69 33.81 -9.60
CA SER A 318 -8.94 34.30 -9.01
C SER A 318 -9.26 33.74 -7.64
N LEU A 319 -8.59 32.64 -7.21
CA LEU A 319 -8.87 32.02 -5.93
C LEU A 319 -7.91 32.44 -4.81
N GLY A 320 -6.69 32.84 -5.13
CA GLY A 320 -5.70 33.36 -4.19
C GLY A 320 -5.15 32.38 -3.15
N ASP A 321 -5.85 31.27 -2.91
CA ASP A 321 -5.61 30.31 -1.82
C ASP A 321 -5.38 28.92 -2.38
N ASP A 322 -4.24 28.28 -2.02
CA ASP A 322 -3.86 26.96 -2.50
C ASP A 322 -4.77 25.85 -1.94
N GLN A 323 -5.19 25.96 -0.67
CA GLN A 323 -6.09 24.99 -0.07
C GLN A 323 -7.48 25.05 -0.69
N LEU A 324 -8.02 26.25 -0.89
CA LEU A 324 -9.31 26.43 -1.56
C LEU A 324 -9.30 25.86 -2.97
N PHE A 325 -8.20 26.09 -3.71
CA PHE A 325 -8.01 25.50 -5.03
C PHE A 325 -8.04 23.96 -4.96
N CYS A 326 -7.20 23.35 -4.10
CA CYS A 326 -7.11 21.90 -3.96
C CYS A 326 -8.46 21.30 -3.52
N GLN A 327 -9.18 21.94 -2.60
CA GLN A 327 -10.49 21.50 -2.13
C GLN A 327 -11.53 21.49 -3.25
N ARG A 328 -11.64 22.56 -4.02
CA ARG A 328 -12.59 22.63 -5.15
C ARG A 328 -12.25 21.63 -6.23
N ARG A 329 -10.96 21.46 -6.50
CA ARG A 329 -10.48 20.48 -7.49
C ARG A 329 -10.77 19.04 -7.04
N TYR A 330 -10.56 18.73 -5.76
CA TYR A 330 -10.93 17.45 -5.17
C TYR A 330 -12.43 17.19 -5.27
N LEU A 331 -13.28 18.14 -4.85
CA LEU A 331 -14.74 18.00 -4.95
C LEU A 331 -15.22 17.86 -6.41
N SER A 332 -14.57 18.53 -7.35
CA SER A 332 -14.81 18.32 -8.78
C SER A 332 -14.44 16.92 -9.23
N SER A 333 -13.33 16.36 -8.71
CA SER A 333 -12.89 15.00 -9.05
C SER A 333 -13.87 13.92 -8.60
N LEU A 334 -14.63 14.16 -7.53
CA LEU A 334 -15.67 13.24 -7.06
C LEU A 334 -16.91 13.19 -7.99
N LYS A 335 -17.11 14.21 -8.81
CA LYS A 335 -18.26 14.35 -9.70
C LYS A 335 -17.94 14.02 -11.16
N ASN A 336 -16.69 14.08 -11.54
CA ASN A 336 -16.21 13.89 -12.91
C ASN A 336 -15.22 12.74 -12.96
N ASP A 337 -15.29 11.93 -13.99
CA ASP A 337 -14.27 10.94 -14.28
C ASP A 337 -12.99 11.68 -14.71
N LEU A 338 -11.97 11.58 -13.89
CA LEU A 338 -10.61 12.01 -14.23
C LEU A 338 -9.80 10.79 -14.66
N ASP A 339 -8.78 11.01 -15.48
CA ASP A 339 -7.84 9.96 -15.90
C ASP A 339 -6.94 9.49 -14.75
N PHE A 340 -7.16 10.00 -13.52
CA PHE A 340 -6.41 9.67 -12.32
C PHE A 340 -7.30 9.74 -11.08
N SER A 341 -6.97 8.94 -10.06
CA SER A 341 -7.69 8.86 -8.79
C SER A 341 -7.12 9.84 -7.75
N VAL A 342 -8.01 10.51 -7.01
CA VAL A 342 -7.66 11.40 -5.88
C VAL A 342 -8.37 10.94 -4.62
N LYS A 343 -7.62 10.75 -3.52
CA LYS A 343 -8.19 10.36 -2.22
C LYS A 343 -7.65 11.23 -1.09
N LEU A 344 -8.33 11.16 0.05
CA LEU A 344 -7.88 11.76 1.32
C LEU A 344 -7.43 10.67 2.29
N ASP A 345 -6.38 10.94 3.04
CA ASP A 345 -5.85 10.07 4.10
C ASP A 345 -6.61 10.32 5.43
N PHE A 346 -7.91 10.03 5.44
CA PHE A 346 -8.75 10.28 6.61
C PHE A 346 -8.49 9.32 7.78
N GLU A 347 -7.75 8.24 7.58
CA GLU A 347 -7.32 7.31 8.63
C GLU A 347 -5.93 7.66 9.18
N GLY A 348 -5.22 8.61 8.59
CA GLY A 348 -3.88 9.00 9.01
C GLY A 348 -2.83 7.92 8.75
N TYR A 349 -2.98 7.19 7.64
CA TYR A 349 -2.08 6.08 7.30
C TYR A 349 -0.68 6.56 6.89
N ILE A 350 -0.60 7.71 6.22
CA ILE A 350 0.64 8.38 5.82
C ILE A 350 0.76 9.73 6.51
N PHE A 351 -0.31 10.55 6.49
CA PHE A 351 -0.31 11.90 7.01
C PHE A 351 -1.05 11.97 8.34
N GLN A 352 -0.36 12.39 9.40
CA GLN A 352 -0.96 12.57 10.72
C GLN A 352 -1.08 14.07 11.02
N ASN A 353 -2.30 14.54 11.20
CA ASN A 353 -2.66 15.93 11.56
C ASN A 353 -3.10 16.04 13.02
#